data_ab80b50ae00a7374f36e3793e6935399
#
_entry.id   ab80b50ae00a7374f36e3793e6935399
#
_cell.length_a   1.000
_cell.length_b   1.000
_cell.length_c   1.000
_cell.angle_alpha   90.00
_cell.angle_beta   90.00
_cell.angle_gamma   90.00
#
_symmetry.space_group_name_H-M   'P 1'
#
loop_
_entity.id
_entity.type
_entity.pdbx_description
1 polymer ?
#
loop_
_entity_poly.entity_id
_entity_poly.type
_entity_poly.pdbx_seq_one_letter_code
_entity_poly.pdbx_strand_id
1 'polypeptide(L)' 'RLRLLRPGDRIYVRHADGTLAVFRVYSEHMYAKDRFPTEQVYGPAPSPELRLITCGGTFDPATGSYLSNVVVYATQIR' A
#
# COMPACT_ATOMS: atom_id res chain seq x y z
N ARG A 1 5.62 -7.27 7.26
CA ARG A 1 4.18 -7.01 7.28
C ARG A 1 3.89 -5.58 6.89
N LEU A 2 2.91 -5.38 6.02
CA LEU A 2 2.56 -4.04 5.57
C LEU A 2 2.13 -3.12 6.70
N ARG A 3 1.41 -3.64 7.68
CA ARG A 3 0.91 -2.83 8.79
C ARG A 3 2.00 -2.34 9.73
N LEU A 4 3.22 -2.82 9.59
CA LEU A 4 4.37 -2.36 10.36
C LEU A 4 5.20 -1.33 9.61
N LEU A 5 4.89 -1.08 8.33
CA LEU A 5 5.59 -0.06 7.55
C LEU A 5 5.17 1.33 8.00
N ARG A 6 6.14 2.23 8.06
CA ARG A 6 5.94 3.61 8.52
C ARG A 6 6.57 4.59 7.54
N PRO A 7 6.14 5.86 7.55
CA PRO A 7 6.81 6.87 6.74
C PRO A 7 8.31 6.87 6.96
N GLY A 8 9.08 6.91 5.88
CA GLY A 8 10.52 6.82 5.90
C GLY A 8 11.07 5.43 5.62
N ASP A 9 10.26 4.39 5.80
CA ASP A 9 10.68 3.02 5.49
C ASP A 9 10.89 2.87 3.99
N ARG A 10 11.77 1.94 3.60
CA ARG A 10 12.07 1.65 2.21
C ARG A 10 11.54 0.30 1.80
N ILE A 11 11.04 0.22 0.56
CA ILE A 11 10.58 -1.00 -0.06
C ILE A 11 11.42 -1.23 -1.30
N TYR A 12 11.94 -2.44 -1.45
CA TYR A 12 12.81 -2.81 -2.57
C TYR A 12 12.05 -3.74 -3.49
N VAL A 13 11.98 -3.37 -4.77
CA VAL A 13 11.31 -4.17 -5.79
C VAL A 13 12.34 -4.59 -6.83
N ARG A 14 12.58 -5.89 -6.94
CA ARG A 14 13.51 -6.42 -7.94
C ARG A 14 12.77 -6.72 -9.23
N HIS A 15 13.26 -6.17 -10.31
CA HIS A 15 12.72 -6.45 -11.64
C HIS A 15 13.26 -7.77 -12.20
N ALA A 16 12.57 -8.30 -13.21
CA ALA A 16 12.97 -9.56 -13.82
C ALA A 16 14.36 -9.48 -14.46
N ASP A 17 14.78 -8.29 -14.90
CA ASP A 17 16.10 -8.07 -15.48
C ASP A 17 17.22 -7.91 -14.45
N GLY A 18 16.90 -8.05 -13.17
CA GLY A 18 17.86 -7.93 -12.09
C GLY A 18 18.05 -6.55 -11.52
N THR A 19 17.46 -5.52 -12.14
CA THR A 19 17.55 -4.17 -11.60
C THR A 19 16.67 -4.02 -10.37
N LEU A 20 16.98 -3.04 -9.54
CA LEU A 20 16.29 -2.83 -8.26
C LEU A 20 15.70 -1.43 -8.22
N ALA A 21 14.40 -1.35 -7.99
CA ALA A 21 13.72 -0.09 -7.71
C ALA A 21 13.56 0.06 -6.21
N VAL A 22 13.79 1.26 -5.70
CA VAL A 22 13.66 1.56 -4.28
C VAL A 22 12.57 2.60 -4.10
N PHE A 23 11.62 2.31 -3.23
CA PHE A 23 10.51 3.20 -2.91
C PHE A 23 10.59 3.57 -1.44
N ARG A 24 10.27 4.83 -1.14
CA ARG A 24 10.18 5.29 0.25
C ARG A 24 8.72 5.52 0.61
N VAL A 25 8.30 4.92 1.72
CA VAL A 25 6.94 5.09 2.23
C VAL A 25 6.76 6.52 2.72
N TYR A 26 5.68 7.19 2.26
CA TYR A 26 5.37 8.52 2.74
C TYR A 26 4.05 8.58 3.50
N SER A 27 3.17 7.61 3.32
CA SER A 27 1.96 7.56 4.13
C SER A 27 1.39 6.15 4.16
N GLU A 28 0.59 5.89 5.19
CA GLU A 28 -0.16 4.65 5.34
C GLU A 28 -1.53 5.01 5.87
N HIS A 29 -2.57 4.49 5.23
CA HIS A 29 -3.94 4.77 5.62
C HIS A 29 -4.77 3.51 5.65
N MET A 30 -5.70 3.44 6.62
CA MET A 30 -6.68 2.37 6.70
C MET A 30 -8.01 2.90 6.19
N TYR A 31 -8.60 2.19 5.24
CA TYR A 31 -9.90 2.56 4.67
C TYR A 31 -10.90 1.45 4.92
N ALA A 32 -12.10 1.81 5.37
CA ALA A 32 -13.21 0.87 5.40
C ALA A 32 -13.50 0.42 3.97
N LYS A 33 -13.83 -0.87 3.77
CA LYS A 33 -14.02 -1.42 2.42
C LYS A 33 -15.15 -0.74 1.66
N ASP A 34 -16.17 -0.27 2.35
CA ASP A 34 -17.29 0.42 1.72
C ASP A 34 -16.97 1.88 1.37
N ARG A 35 -15.79 2.37 1.75
CA ARG A 35 -15.34 3.75 1.49
C ARG A 35 -13.96 3.80 0.86
N PHE A 36 -13.58 2.73 0.19
CA PHE A 36 -12.27 2.64 -0.41
C PHE A 36 -12.11 3.69 -1.52
N PRO A 37 -11.08 4.55 -1.45
CA PRO A 37 -10.93 5.64 -2.44
C PRO A 37 -10.26 5.13 -3.72
N THR A 38 -11.04 4.44 -4.55
CA THR A 38 -10.55 3.74 -5.73
C THR A 38 -9.71 4.63 -6.64
N GLU A 39 -10.18 5.85 -6.94
CA GLU A 39 -9.44 6.74 -7.82
C GLU A 39 -8.11 7.17 -7.23
N GLN A 40 -8.08 7.44 -5.93
CA GLN A 40 -6.85 7.85 -5.27
C GLN A 40 -5.83 6.72 -5.23
N VAL A 41 -6.29 5.48 -5.04
CA VAL A 41 -5.40 4.33 -4.91
C VAL A 41 -4.95 3.81 -6.27
N TYR A 42 -5.87 3.74 -7.24
CA TYR A 42 -5.59 3.16 -8.56
C TYR A 42 -5.43 4.21 -9.66
N GLY A 43 -5.72 5.48 -9.36
CA GLY A 43 -5.61 6.54 -10.35
C GLY A 43 -4.16 6.86 -10.70
N PRO A 44 -3.98 7.67 -11.76
CA PRO A 44 -2.63 8.04 -12.18
C PRO A 44 -1.91 8.88 -11.13
N ALA A 45 -0.60 8.75 -11.09
CA ALA A 45 0.26 9.53 -10.21
C ALA A 45 1.21 10.37 -11.06
N PRO A 46 1.63 11.56 -10.57
CA PRO A 46 2.53 12.45 -11.34
C PRO A 46 3.94 11.90 -11.46
N SER A 47 4.31 10.92 -10.67
CA SER A 47 5.62 10.26 -10.71
C SER A 47 5.43 8.79 -10.35
N PRO A 48 6.45 7.94 -10.63
CA PRO A 48 6.34 6.52 -10.28
C PRO A 48 6.10 6.34 -8.78
N GLU A 49 5.06 5.60 -8.46
CA GLU A 49 4.66 5.32 -7.09
C GLU A 49 4.28 3.87 -6.92
N LEU A 50 4.34 3.42 -5.67
CA LEU A 50 3.92 2.09 -5.28
C LEU A 50 2.73 2.22 -4.32
N ARG A 51 1.72 1.41 -4.58
CA ARG A 51 0.55 1.29 -3.71
C ARG A 51 0.44 -0.15 -3.27
N LEU A 52 0.71 -0.41 -1.98
CA LEU A 52 0.57 -1.75 -1.42
C LEU A 52 -0.73 -1.81 -0.63
N ILE A 53 -1.55 -2.80 -0.92
CA ILE A 53 -2.87 -2.95 -0.34
C ILE A 53 -2.94 -4.28 0.40
N THR A 54 -3.39 -4.26 1.65
CA THR A 54 -3.61 -5.48 2.41
C THR A 54 -4.87 -5.32 3.26
N CYS A 55 -5.40 -6.45 3.74
CA CYS A 55 -6.53 -6.45 4.67
C CYS A 55 -6.06 -5.94 6.04
N GLY A 56 -6.95 -5.24 6.75
CA GLY A 56 -6.62 -4.73 8.07
C GLY A 56 -7.86 -4.40 8.86
N GLY A 57 -7.65 -3.86 10.07
CA GLY A 57 -8.72 -3.51 10.98
C GLY A 57 -9.31 -4.73 11.65
N THR A 58 -10.60 -4.65 11.96
CA THR A 58 -11.31 -5.70 12.67
C THR A 58 -11.63 -6.87 11.74
N PHE A 59 -11.34 -8.08 12.19
CA PHE A 59 -11.71 -9.28 11.47
C PHE A 59 -13.19 -9.61 11.74
N ASP A 60 -13.94 -9.89 10.68
CA ASP A 60 -15.35 -10.28 10.78
C ASP A 60 -15.46 -11.78 10.55
N PRO A 61 -15.69 -12.59 11.61
CA PRO A 61 -15.80 -14.04 11.45
C PRO A 61 -17.04 -14.48 10.67
N ALA A 62 -18.08 -13.64 10.60
CA ALA A 62 -19.28 -13.97 9.86
C ALA A 62 -19.04 -14.01 8.35
N THR A 63 -18.17 -13.13 7.84
CA THR A 63 -17.82 -13.10 6.42
C THR A 63 -16.46 -13.75 6.15
N GLY A 64 -15.68 -14.04 7.19
CA GLY A 64 -14.33 -14.57 7.04
C GLY A 64 -13.33 -13.58 6.48
N SER A 65 -13.57 -12.29 6.64
CA SER A 65 -12.70 -11.26 6.07
C SER A 65 -12.53 -10.09 7.03
N TYR A 66 -11.53 -9.26 6.74
CA TYR A 66 -11.33 -8.01 7.47
C TYR A 66 -12.26 -6.93 6.91
N LEU A 67 -12.63 -5.97 7.77
CA LEU A 67 -13.56 -4.90 7.42
C LEU A 67 -12.90 -3.72 6.73
N SER A 68 -11.57 -3.68 6.71
CA SER A 68 -10.82 -2.55 6.17
C SER A 68 -9.66 -3.01 5.31
N ASN A 69 -9.16 -2.08 4.49
CA ASN A 69 -7.92 -2.25 3.76
C ASN A 69 -6.89 -1.25 4.27
N VAL A 70 -5.65 -1.70 4.38
CA VAL A 70 -4.52 -0.82 4.67
C VAL A 70 -3.81 -0.56 3.36
N VAL A 71 -3.62 0.72 3.02
CA VAL A 71 -2.91 1.12 1.81
C VAL A 71 -1.65 1.85 2.21
N VAL A 72 -0.52 1.34 1.72
CA VAL A 72 0.79 1.96 1.92
C VAL A 72 1.16 2.69 0.63
N TYR A 73 1.45 3.98 0.75
CA TYR A 73 1.84 4.82 -0.38
C TYR A 73 3.34 5.07 -0.31
N ALA A 74 4.02 4.81 -1.41
CA ALA A 74 5.48 5.00 -1.47
C ALA A 74 5.87 5.62 -2.80
N THR A 75 6.87 6.48 -2.78
CA THR A 75 7.40 7.15 -3.96
C THR A 75 8.75 6.55 -4.33
N GLN A 76 9.00 6.41 -5.63
CA GLN A 76 10.26 5.84 -6.10
C GLN A 76 11.38 6.85 -5.91
N ILE A 77 12.47 6.40 -5.28
CA ILE A 77 13.64 7.23 -5.02
C ILE A 77 14.89 6.74 -5.75
N ARG A 78 14.82 5.52 -6.32
CA ARG A 78 15.95 4.97 -7.11
C ARG A 78 15.48 3.98 -8.14
#